data_c7fa353e8ae4f5092eb2348d75769145
#
_entry.id   c7fa353e8ae4f5092eb2348d75769145
#
_cell.length_a   1.000
_cell.length_b   1.000
_cell.length_c   1.000
_cell.angle_alpha   90.00
_cell.angle_beta   90.00
_cell.angle_gamma   90.00
#
_symmetry.space_group_name_H-M   'P 1'
#
loop_
_entity.id
_entity.type
_entity.pdbx_description
1 polymer ?
#
loop_
_entity_poly.entity_id
_entity_poly.type
_entity_poly.pdbx_seq_one_letter_code
_entity_poly.pdbx_strand_id
1 'polypeptide(L)'
;MTQYAILTDLNRCVGCMACMVSCKVINGVPIGSYWNKMLRIGPYKRKDYKTSNDVDMYYLNVQCQHCENPKCVEVCPTGASHKMADGTVQIDKAKCIGCQFCAMSCPYNVRYLNKEERVVEKCTLCEQLTSQGGLPQCVAQCGGRARFFGDLDKGIESFEAPRNAYKADREHNDFQYDQLFEGNRITFGELGQPYDKQTEVHHLPNAGNDPSFVYVLRDREWKGDE
;
A
#
# COMPACT_ATOMS: atom_id res chain seq x y z
N MET A 1 19.86 1.33 -5.26
CA MET A 1 18.81 1.57 -6.30
C MET A 1 17.55 1.97 -5.57
N THR A 2 16.82 2.94 -6.06
CA THR A 2 15.56 3.36 -5.42
C THR A 2 14.55 2.22 -5.45
N GLN A 3 13.93 1.92 -4.32
CA GLN A 3 12.82 0.98 -4.20
C GLN A 3 11.67 1.65 -3.45
N TYR A 4 10.73 2.23 -4.19
CA TYR A 4 9.57 2.85 -3.57
C TYR A 4 8.63 1.82 -2.93
N ALA A 5 8.18 2.15 -1.73
CA ALA A 5 7.29 1.31 -0.94
C ALA A 5 6.29 2.13 -0.11
N ILE A 6 5.29 1.44 0.41
CA ILE A 6 4.39 1.98 1.43
C ILE A 6 4.63 1.25 2.75
N LEU A 7 4.78 2.01 3.82
CA LEU A 7 4.68 1.54 5.18
C LEU A 7 3.26 1.75 5.69
N THR A 8 2.70 0.76 6.37
CA THR A 8 1.42 0.88 7.07
C THR A 8 1.59 0.55 8.55
N ASP A 9 1.35 1.54 9.42
CA ASP A 9 1.26 1.34 10.86
C ASP A 9 -0.15 0.81 11.21
N LEU A 10 -0.23 -0.50 11.43
CA LEU A 10 -1.51 -1.20 11.65
C LEU A 10 -2.13 -0.86 13.00
N ASN A 11 -1.35 -0.35 13.95
CA ASN A 11 -1.86 0.12 15.25
C ASN A 11 -2.66 1.43 15.11
N ARG A 12 -2.34 2.23 14.09
CA ARG A 12 -3.05 3.48 13.77
C ARG A 12 -4.20 3.28 12.80
N CYS A 13 -4.25 2.13 12.12
CA CYS A 13 -5.29 1.87 11.13
C CYS A 13 -6.62 1.53 11.80
N VAL A 14 -7.64 2.34 11.55
CA VAL A 14 -9.00 2.17 12.09
C VAL A 14 -9.97 1.50 11.11
N GLY A 15 -9.49 1.05 9.94
CA GLY A 15 -10.32 0.38 8.95
C GLY A 15 -11.36 1.27 8.26
N CYS A 16 -11.16 2.58 8.20
CA CYS A 16 -12.12 3.55 7.64
C CYS A 16 -12.33 3.45 6.12
N MET A 17 -11.52 2.65 5.41
CA MET A 17 -11.56 2.41 3.96
C MET A 17 -11.28 3.64 3.07
N ALA A 18 -10.92 4.80 3.64
CA ALA A 18 -10.61 6.01 2.87
C ALA A 18 -9.54 5.75 1.79
N CYS A 19 -8.50 4.98 2.11
CA CYS A 19 -7.45 4.58 1.18
C CYS A 19 -7.95 3.70 0.02
N MET A 20 -9.00 2.89 0.21
CA MET A 20 -9.62 2.09 -0.84
C MET A 20 -10.46 2.98 -1.77
N VAL A 21 -11.30 3.83 -1.19
CA VAL A 21 -12.20 4.72 -1.95
C VAL A 21 -11.39 5.73 -2.76
N SER A 22 -10.42 6.39 -2.14
CA SER A 22 -9.56 7.36 -2.83
C SER A 22 -8.75 6.73 -3.96
N CYS A 23 -8.26 5.50 -3.78
CA CYS A 23 -7.59 4.73 -4.83
C CYS A 23 -8.52 4.48 -6.02
N LYS A 24 -9.78 4.08 -5.76
CA LYS A 24 -10.77 3.87 -6.84
C LYS A 24 -11.06 5.14 -7.62
N VAL A 25 -11.23 6.25 -6.93
CA VAL A 25 -11.59 7.54 -7.55
C VAL A 25 -10.45 8.05 -8.42
N ILE A 26 -9.24 8.16 -7.89
CA ILE A 26 -8.10 8.76 -8.63
C ILE A 26 -7.62 7.90 -9.81
N ASN A 27 -7.76 6.58 -9.71
CA ASN A 27 -7.26 5.65 -10.71
C ASN A 27 -8.37 5.08 -11.62
N GLY A 28 -9.61 5.54 -11.52
CA GLY A 28 -10.72 5.06 -12.34
C GLY A 28 -10.97 3.55 -12.22
N VAL A 29 -10.73 2.95 -11.04
CA VAL A 29 -10.83 1.50 -10.86
C VAL A 29 -12.29 1.05 -11.00
N PRO A 30 -12.63 0.10 -11.90
CA PRO A 30 -14.01 -0.31 -12.18
C PRO A 30 -14.76 -0.82 -10.94
N ILE A 31 -16.10 -0.74 -10.99
CA ILE A 31 -16.96 -1.31 -9.95
C ILE A 31 -16.69 -2.82 -9.83
N GLY A 32 -16.60 -3.31 -8.59
CA GLY A 32 -16.28 -4.71 -8.29
C GLY A 32 -14.79 -5.04 -8.22
N SER A 33 -13.90 -4.16 -8.73
CA SER A 33 -12.45 -4.32 -8.67
C SER A 33 -11.82 -3.38 -7.64
N TYR A 34 -10.69 -3.82 -7.06
CA TYR A 34 -9.96 -3.06 -6.05
C TYR A 34 -8.46 -3.23 -6.24
N TRP A 35 -7.73 -2.13 -6.33
CA TRP A 35 -6.26 -2.14 -6.32
C TRP A 35 -5.70 -2.20 -4.91
N ASN A 36 -6.45 -1.72 -3.94
CA ASN A 36 -6.15 -1.74 -2.52
C ASN A 36 -7.33 -2.37 -1.78
N LYS A 37 -7.10 -3.45 -1.08
CA LYS A 37 -8.10 -4.20 -0.32
C LYS A 37 -7.85 -4.01 1.17
N MET A 38 -8.90 -3.83 1.95
CA MET A 38 -8.83 -3.79 3.41
C MET A 38 -9.38 -5.11 3.96
N LEU A 39 -8.55 -5.85 4.64
CA LEU A 39 -8.91 -7.07 5.34
C LEU A 39 -9.05 -6.79 6.83
N ARG A 40 -10.07 -7.36 7.46
CA ARG A 40 -10.20 -7.38 8.91
C ARG A 40 -9.60 -8.69 9.42
N ILE A 41 -8.55 -8.60 10.20
CA ILE A 41 -7.89 -9.74 10.85
C ILE A 41 -8.44 -9.84 12.25
N GLY A 42 -9.08 -10.94 12.55
CA GLY A 42 -9.74 -11.17 13.84
C GLY A 42 -11.24 -10.87 13.87
N PRO A 43 -11.87 -10.88 15.07
CA PRO A 43 -11.20 -10.99 16.38
C PRO A 43 -10.59 -12.38 16.62
N TYR A 44 -9.46 -12.43 17.31
CA TYR A 44 -8.82 -13.65 17.76
C TYR A 44 -8.34 -13.54 19.21
N LYS A 45 -8.19 -14.66 19.90
CA LYS A 45 -7.71 -14.69 21.28
C LYS A 45 -6.25 -14.28 21.35
N ARG A 46 -5.90 -13.41 22.28
CA ARG A 46 -4.51 -13.09 22.59
C ARG A 46 -3.78 -14.32 23.12
N LYS A 47 -2.44 -14.35 23.03
CA LYS A 47 -1.63 -15.43 23.59
C LYS A 47 -1.77 -15.55 25.12
N ASP A 48 -2.00 -14.42 25.78
CA ASP A 48 -2.19 -14.28 27.23
C ASP A 48 -3.67 -14.28 27.65
N TYR A 49 -4.55 -14.83 26.79
CA TYR A 49 -6.01 -14.86 26.99
C TYR A 49 -6.39 -15.41 28.37
N LYS A 50 -7.07 -14.59 29.14
CA LYS A 50 -7.61 -14.93 30.48
C LYS A 50 -9.12 -14.72 30.57
N THR A 51 -9.64 -13.73 29.84
CA THR A 51 -11.04 -13.35 29.89
C THR A 51 -11.60 -13.19 28.47
N SER A 52 -12.93 -13.14 28.32
CA SER A 52 -13.58 -12.92 27.03
C SER A 52 -13.20 -11.59 26.36
N ASN A 53 -12.62 -10.66 27.12
CA ASN A 53 -12.18 -9.35 26.63
C ASN A 53 -10.72 -9.35 26.11
N ASP A 54 -9.99 -10.42 26.31
CA ASP A 54 -8.59 -10.55 25.87
C ASP A 54 -8.53 -11.02 24.40
N VAL A 55 -9.10 -10.20 23.51
CA VAL A 55 -9.16 -10.42 22.08
C VAL A 55 -8.43 -9.31 21.33
N ASP A 56 -7.80 -9.68 20.21
CA ASP A 56 -7.17 -8.73 19.32
C ASP A 56 -7.84 -8.71 17.95
N MET A 57 -7.70 -7.58 17.29
CA MET A 57 -8.14 -7.35 15.93
C MET A 57 -7.32 -6.21 15.31
N TYR A 58 -7.03 -6.29 14.03
CA TYR A 58 -6.46 -5.20 13.26
C TYR A 58 -6.93 -5.20 11.82
N TYR A 59 -6.63 -4.14 11.09
CA TYR A 59 -6.96 -4.01 9.67
C TYR A 59 -5.70 -4.07 8.84
N LEU A 60 -5.66 -4.98 7.86
CA LEU A 60 -4.53 -5.19 6.97
C LEU A 60 -4.87 -4.72 5.56
N ASN A 61 -4.09 -3.78 5.04
CA ASN A 61 -4.18 -3.39 3.64
C ASN A 61 -3.38 -4.35 2.77
N VAL A 62 -4.02 -4.91 1.76
CA VAL A 62 -3.37 -5.74 0.74
C VAL A 62 -3.51 -5.08 -0.63
N GLN A 63 -2.39 -4.81 -1.26
CA GLN A 63 -2.28 -4.24 -2.61
C GLN A 63 -1.00 -4.75 -3.28
N CYS A 64 -0.71 -4.33 -4.52
CA CYS A 64 0.55 -4.72 -5.15
C CYS A 64 1.73 -4.32 -4.25
N GLN A 65 2.62 -5.29 -3.98
CA GLN A 65 3.75 -5.11 -3.07
C GLN A 65 4.97 -4.50 -3.78
N HIS A 66 4.90 -4.27 -5.09
CA HIS A 66 6.02 -3.78 -5.91
C HIS A 66 7.33 -4.51 -5.59
N CYS A 67 7.25 -5.83 -5.61
CA CYS A 67 8.30 -6.76 -5.18
C CYS A 67 9.67 -6.47 -5.77
N GLU A 68 10.73 -6.80 -5.02
CA GLU A 68 12.11 -6.69 -5.52
C GLU A 68 12.33 -7.70 -6.67
N ASN A 69 11.86 -8.94 -6.50
CA ASN A 69 11.95 -10.01 -7.49
C ASN A 69 10.55 -10.39 -8.01
N PRO A 70 9.92 -9.55 -8.87
CA PRO A 70 8.51 -9.69 -9.20
C PRO A 70 8.22 -10.84 -10.16
N LYS A 71 7.76 -11.99 -9.67
CA LYS A 71 7.39 -13.17 -10.47
C LYS A 71 6.41 -12.84 -11.60
N CYS A 72 5.56 -11.86 -11.38
CA CYS A 72 4.61 -11.37 -12.38
C CYS A 72 5.26 -10.64 -13.57
N VAL A 73 6.51 -10.21 -13.45
CA VAL A 73 7.32 -9.69 -14.56
C VAL A 73 7.97 -10.85 -15.32
N GLU A 74 8.54 -11.82 -14.61
CA GLU A 74 9.21 -12.99 -15.19
C GLU A 74 8.29 -13.80 -16.12
N VAL A 75 7.01 -13.97 -15.74
CA VAL A 75 6.05 -14.77 -16.51
C VAL A 75 5.35 -14.00 -17.64
N CYS A 76 5.65 -12.72 -17.85
CA CYS A 76 4.96 -11.91 -18.84
C CYS A 76 5.51 -12.16 -20.25
N PRO A 77 4.76 -12.83 -21.16
CA PRO A 77 5.27 -13.22 -22.47
C PRO A 77 5.54 -12.03 -23.41
N THR A 78 4.87 -10.90 -23.16
CA THR A 78 4.98 -9.69 -23.98
C THR A 78 5.88 -8.61 -23.37
N GLY A 79 6.38 -8.84 -22.14
CA GLY A 79 7.10 -7.81 -21.39
C GLY A 79 6.22 -6.61 -20.96
N ALA A 80 4.89 -6.74 -21.08
CA ALA A 80 3.96 -5.69 -20.63
C ALA A 80 4.10 -5.41 -19.13
N SER A 81 4.21 -6.46 -18.30
CA SER A 81 4.55 -6.30 -16.88
C SER A 81 6.05 -6.15 -16.74
N HIS A 82 6.51 -5.03 -16.18
CA HIS A 82 7.93 -4.69 -16.07
C HIS A 82 8.24 -3.96 -14.76
N LYS A 83 9.51 -3.97 -14.34
CA LYS A 83 10.02 -3.22 -13.19
C LYS A 83 10.67 -1.94 -13.68
N MET A 84 10.36 -0.82 -13.04
CA MET A 84 10.93 0.50 -13.32
C MET A 84 12.21 0.72 -12.52
N ALA A 85 12.98 1.75 -12.88
CA ALA A 85 14.21 2.14 -12.18
C ALA A 85 13.98 2.61 -10.73
N ASP A 86 12.78 3.05 -10.41
CA ASP A 86 12.34 3.45 -9.07
C ASP A 86 11.85 2.26 -8.22
N GLY A 87 12.02 1.03 -8.72
CA GLY A 87 11.60 -0.21 -8.08
C GLY A 87 10.13 -0.53 -8.25
N THR A 88 9.33 0.35 -8.83
CA THR A 88 7.91 0.08 -9.04
C THR A 88 7.69 -0.94 -10.15
N VAL A 89 6.67 -1.79 -10.00
CA VAL A 89 6.26 -2.70 -11.06
C VAL A 89 5.08 -2.07 -11.79
N GLN A 90 5.19 -1.94 -13.11
CA GLN A 90 4.16 -1.33 -13.96
C GLN A 90 3.63 -2.30 -15.02
N ILE A 91 2.56 -1.90 -15.72
CA ILE A 91 1.98 -2.64 -16.85
C ILE A 91 1.82 -1.68 -18.02
N ASP A 92 2.51 -1.97 -19.12
CA ASP A 92 2.27 -1.31 -20.39
C ASP A 92 0.98 -1.86 -21.01
N LYS A 93 -0.09 -1.07 -20.97
CA LYS A 93 -1.40 -1.48 -21.49
C LYS A 93 -1.37 -1.79 -22.99
N ALA A 94 -0.51 -1.11 -23.76
CA ALA A 94 -0.42 -1.31 -25.21
C ALA A 94 0.21 -2.69 -25.55
N LYS A 95 1.06 -3.22 -24.69
CA LYS A 95 1.67 -4.56 -24.86
C LYS A 95 0.89 -5.67 -24.17
N CYS A 96 -0.04 -5.33 -23.28
CA CYS A 96 -0.78 -6.32 -22.50
C CYS A 96 -1.83 -7.04 -23.36
N ILE A 97 -1.76 -8.36 -23.45
CA ILE A 97 -2.70 -9.21 -24.17
C ILE A 97 -3.77 -9.83 -23.27
N GLY A 98 -3.82 -9.49 -21.99
CA GLY A 98 -4.84 -9.97 -21.05
C GLY A 98 -4.73 -11.46 -20.68
N CYS A 99 -3.61 -12.13 -20.91
CA CYS A 99 -3.44 -13.58 -20.68
C CYS A 99 -3.51 -14.00 -19.21
N GLN A 100 -3.41 -13.09 -18.26
CA GLN A 100 -3.51 -13.27 -16.81
C GLN A 100 -2.39 -14.12 -16.16
N PHE A 101 -1.34 -14.53 -16.85
CA PHE A 101 -0.22 -15.25 -16.23
C PHE A 101 0.37 -14.50 -15.04
N CYS A 102 0.52 -13.19 -15.15
CA CYS A 102 0.96 -12.33 -14.05
C CYS A 102 -0.03 -12.25 -12.86
N ALA A 103 -1.32 -12.49 -13.10
CA ALA A 103 -2.31 -12.58 -12.02
C ALA A 103 -2.21 -13.92 -11.29
N MET A 104 -2.04 -15.03 -12.03
CA MET A 104 -1.86 -16.37 -11.46
C MET A 104 -0.55 -16.53 -10.70
N SER A 105 0.52 -15.84 -11.12
CA SER A 105 1.82 -15.87 -10.43
C SER A 105 1.93 -14.96 -9.21
N CYS A 106 0.92 -14.13 -8.95
CA CYS A 106 0.94 -13.19 -7.84
C CYS A 106 0.43 -13.86 -6.55
N PRO A 107 1.27 -14.05 -5.51
CA PRO A 107 0.84 -14.71 -4.27
C PRO A 107 -0.19 -13.89 -3.50
N TYR A 108 -0.31 -12.59 -3.76
CA TYR A 108 -1.20 -11.68 -3.03
C TYR A 108 -2.57 -11.48 -3.69
N ASN A 109 -2.80 -12.08 -4.87
CA ASN A 109 -4.05 -11.97 -5.62
C ASN A 109 -4.51 -10.49 -5.80
N VAL A 110 -3.58 -9.60 -6.18
CA VAL A 110 -3.81 -8.15 -6.32
C VAL A 110 -3.82 -7.66 -7.77
N ARG A 111 -3.92 -8.57 -8.71
CA ARG A 111 -4.06 -8.31 -10.14
C ARG A 111 -5.37 -8.87 -10.64
N TYR A 112 -6.03 -8.18 -11.54
CA TYR A 112 -7.26 -8.64 -12.16
C TYR A 112 -7.31 -8.25 -13.64
N LEU A 113 -8.11 -8.97 -14.42
CA LEU A 113 -8.41 -8.60 -15.80
C LEU A 113 -9.51 -7.53 -15.81
N ASN A 114 -9.19 -6.34 -16.33
CA ASN A 114 -10.20 -5.38 -16.74
C ASN A 114 -10.87 -5.90 -18.02
N LYS A 115 -12.14 -6.29 -17.91
CA LYS A 115 -12.88 -6.94 -19.01
C LYS A 115 -13.22 -5.97 -20.13
N GLU A 116 -13.35 -4.68 -19.83
CA GLU A 116 -13.66 -3.64 -20.81
C GLU A 116 -12.44 -3.32 -21.66
N GLU A 117 -11.30 -3.07 -21.02
CA GLU A 117 -10.03 -2.77 -21.70
C GLU A 117 -9.27 -4.03 -22.15
N ARG A 118 -9.64 -5.21 -21.66
CA ARG A 118 -8.98 -6.51 -21.90
C ARG A 118 -7.51 -6.56 -21.49
N VAL A 119 -7.13 -5.77 -20.51
CA VAL A 119 -5.78 -5.71 -19.94
C VAL A 119 -5.79 -6.06 -18.45
N VAL A 120 -4.66 -6.54 -17.94
CA VAL A 120 -4.52 -6.75 -16.49
C VAL A 120 -4.20 -5.42 -15.82
N GLU A 121 -4.84 -5.17 -14.69
CA GLU A 121 -4.63 -3.98 -13.87
C GLU A 121 -4.22 -4.32 -12.44
N LYS A 122 -3.55 -3.36 -11.80
CA LYS A 122 -3.11 -3.40 -10.41
C LYS A 122 -2.72 -2.01 -9.91
N CYS A 123 -2.42 -1.88 -8.62
CA CYS A 123 -1.84 -0.67 -8.05
C CYS A 123 -0.56 -0.26 -8.78
N THR A 124 -0.47 1.01 -9.19
CA THR A 124 0.69 1.64 -9.87
C THR A 124 1.55 2.48 -8.92
N LEU A 125 1.27 2.47 -7.60
CA LEU A 125 1.77 3.46 -6.64
C LEU A 125 1.39 4.90 -6.98
N CYS A 126 0.31 5.09 -7.76
CA CYS A 126 -0.10 6.39 -8.29
C CYS A 126 1.05 7.10 -9.04
N GLU A 127 1.68 6.42 -10.01
CA GLU A 127 2.82 6.91 -10.77
C GLU A 127 2.59 8.33 -11.29
N GLN A 128 1.37 8.66 -11.72
CA GLN A 128 0.97 10.00 -12.15
C GLN A 128 1.17 11.10 -11.08
N LEU A 129 1.24 10.72 -9.80
CA LEU A 129 1.52 11.63 -8.69
C LEU A 129 2.97 11.50 -8.23
N THR A 130 3.45 10.28 -8.03
CA THR A 130 4.77 10.03 -7.45
C THR A 130 5.91 10.44 -8.37
N SER A 131 5.74 10.35 -9.70
CA SER A 131 6.70 10.87 -10.69
C SER A 131 6.91 12.39 -10.62
N GLN A 132 5.93 13.11 -10.06
CA GLN A 132 6.00 14.56 -9.84
C GLN A 132 6.38 14.93 -8.38
N GLY A 133 6.88 13.96 -7.59
CA GLY A 133 7.22 14.18 -6.19
C GLY A 133 6.02 14.13 -5.22
N GLY A 134 4.81 13.82 -5.72
CA GLY A 134 3.60 13.69 -4.91
C GLY A 134 3.55 12.40 -4.09
N LEU A 135 2.57 12.30 -3.19
CA LEU A 135 2.29 11.10 -2.42
C LEU A 135 1.22 10.24 -3.12
N PRO A 136 1.31 8.90 -3.03
CA PRO A 136 0.21 8.03 -3.46
C PRO A 136 -1.11 8.43 -2.76
N GLN A 137 -2.22 8.46 -3.50
CA GLN A 137 -3.49 8.95 -2.99
C GLN A 137 -3.96 8.23 -1.71
N CYS A 138 -3.68 6.94 -1.60
CA CYS A 138 -4.02 6.15 -0.41
C CYS A 138 -3.19 6.51 0.83
N VAL A 139 -2.04 7.15 0.66
CA VAL A 139 -1.24 7.76 1.73
C VAL A 139 -1.78 9.16 2.03
N ALA A 140 -1.96 9.96 1.00
CA ALA A 140 -2.44 11.34 1.12
C ALA A 140 -3.80 11.44 1.84
N GLN A 141 -4.73 10.50 1.59
CA GLN A 141 -6.06 10.48 2.17
C GLN A 141 -6.19 9.66 3.47
N CYS A 142 -5.06 9.23 4.04
CA CYS A 142 -5.11 8.46 5.29
C CYS A 142 -5.31 9.37 6.50
N GLY A 143 -6.57 9.59 6.94
CA GLY A 143 -6.92 10.45 8.07
C GLY A 143 -6.30 10.01 9.40
N GLY A 144 -6.05 8.72 9.61
CA GLY A 144 -5.36 8.17 10.78
C GLY A 144 -3.83 8.31 10.72
N ARG A 145 -3.27 8.82 9.62
CA ARG A 145 -1.82 8.82 9.37
C ARG A 145 -1.19 7.45 9.67
N ALA A 146 -1.84 6.41 9.19
CA ALA A 146 -1.37 5.04 9.32
C ALA A 146 -0.48 4.62 8.13
N ARG A 147 -0.49 5.38 7.03
CA ARG A 147 0.21 5.04 5.80
C ARG A 147 1.25 6.09 5.47
N PHE A 148 2.44 5.61 5.07
CA PHE A 148 3.60 6.42 4.70
C PHE A 148 4.17 5.89 3.40
N PHE A 149 4.77 6.77 2.60
CA PHE A 149 5.41 6.44 1.34
C PHE A 149 6.86 6.91 1.36
N GLY A 150 7.76 6.10 0.83
CA GLY A 150 9.17 6.47 0.74
C GLY A 150 10.00 5.44 -0.01
N ASP A 151 11.31 5.67 0.02
CA ASP A 151 12.33 4.83 -0.57
C ASP A 151 12.95 3.93 0.51
N LEU A 152 12.89 2.63 0.32
CA LEU A 152 13.44 1.65 1.28
C LEU A 152 14.95 1.82 1.50
N ASP A 153 15.68 2.25 0.47
CA ASP A 153 17.14 2.49 0.58
C ASP A 153 17.47 3.61 1.58
N LYS A 154 16.52 4.52 1.84
CA LYS A 154 16.66 5.60 2.84
C LYS A 154 16.19 5.21 4.24
N GLY A 155 15.69 3.99 4.40
CA GLY A 155 15.13 3.50 5.65
C GLY A 155 13.68 3.93 5.90
N ILE A 156 12.93 3.09 6.61
CA ILE A 156 11.49 3.27 6.83
C ILE A 156 11.14 4.50 7.68
N GLU A 157 12.06 5.00 8.48
CA GLU A 157 11.89 6.21 9.28
C GLU A 157 11.76 7.47 8.41
N SER A 158 12.31 7.45 7.19
CA SER A 158 12.23 8.56 6.23
C SER A 158 10.92 8.59 5.45
N PHE A 159 10.07 7.58 5.57
CA PHE A 159 8.81 7.50 4.84
C PHE A 159 7.86 8.60 5.27
N GLU A 160 7.20 9.23 4.32
CA GLU A 160 6.44 10.45 4.51
C GLU A 160 4.93 10.25 4.40
N ALA A 161 4.20 11.07 5.16
CA ALA A 161 2.76 11.24 5.08
C ALA A 161 2.39 12.72 5.22
N PRO A 162 1.18 13.15 4.87
CA PRO A 162 0.74 14.52 5.15
C PRO A 162 0.77 14.81 6.65
N ARG A 163 1.38 15.93 7.06
CA ARG A 163 1.44 16.36 8.46
C ARG A 163 0.05 16.67 9.01
N ASN A 164 -0.76 17.35 8.23
CA ASN A 164 -2.14 17.68 8.54
C ASN A 164 -3.05 16.97 7.53
N ALA A 165 -3.60 15.82 7.89
CA ALA A 165 -4.76 15.30 7.21
C ALA A 165 -5.92 16.26 7.53
N TYR A 166 -6.34 17.06 6.55
CA TYR A 166 -7.44 18.01 6.68
C TYR A 166 -7.23 19.21 7.63
N LYS A 167 -6.56 20.27 7.18
CA LYS A 167 -7.15 21.57 7.29
C LYS A 167 -7.98 21.79 6.01
N ALA A 168 -9.20 21.29 5.98
CA ALA A 168 -10.18 21.91 5.13
C ALA A 168 -10.26 23.35 5.60
N ASP A 169 -9.78 24.27 4.80
CA ASP A 169 -10.15 25.66 4.94
C ASP A 169 -11.65 25.69 4.73
N ARG A 170 -12.40 25.83 5.83
CA ARG A 170 -13.87 25.82 5.79
C ARG A 170 -14.42 27.05 5.07
N GLU A 171 -13.59 28.04 4.79
CA GLU A 171 -14.00 29.28 4.13
C GLU A 171 -13.98 29.18 2.60
N HIS A 172 -13.16 28.30 1.99
CA HIS A 172 -12.97 28.36 0.54
C HIS A 172 -13.28 27.08 -0.23
N ASN A 173 -13.70 26.01 0.37
CA ASN A 173 -14.07 24.74 -0.32
C ASN A 173 -13.09 24.25 -1.42
N ASP A 174 -11.92 24.89 -1.52
CA ASP A 174 -10.89 24.58 -2.47
C ASP A 174 -9.98 23.51 -1.89
N PHE A 175 -10.07 22.33 -2.48
CA PHE A 175 -9.14 21.25 -2.24
C PHE A 175 -7.78 21.70 -2.83
N GLN A 176 -6.94 22.32 -2.00
CA GLN A 176 -5.61 22.72 -2.43
C GLN A 176 -4.76 21.46 -2.63
N TYR A 177 -4.68 21.02 -3.88
CA TYR A 177 -3.77 19.96 -4.34
C TYR A 177 -2.31 20.24 -3.97
N ASP A 178 -1.93 21.51 -3.84
CA ASP A 178 -0.59 21.96 -3.49
C ASP A 178 -0.10 21.45 -2.14
N GLN A 179 -0.99 21.15 -1.21
CA GLN A 179 -0.62 20.54 0.08
C GLN A 179 -0.14 19.08 -0.02
N LEU A 180 -0.38 18.43 -1.17
CA LEU A 180 0.10 17.07 -1.44
C LEU A 180 1.55 17.04 -1.94
N PHE A 181 2.05 18.13 -2.48
CA PHE A 181 3.30 18.15 -3.23
C PHE A 181 4.50 18.69 -2.47
N GLU A 182 4.39 19.70 -1.60
CA GLU A 182 5.55 20.22 -0.84
C GLU A 182 5.18 20.83 0.52
N GLY A 183 6.12 20.74 1.46
CA GLY A 183 6.18 21.61 2.66
C GLY A 183 5.36 21.18 3.87
N ASN A 184 4.40 20.25 3.76
CA ASN A 184 3.55 19.86 4.90
C ASN A 184 3.51 18.34 5.10
N ARG A 185 4.70 17.73 5.13
CA ARG A 185 4.88 16.30 5.36
C ARG A 185 5.43 16.02 6.76
N ILE A 186 5.17 14.84 7.26
CA ILE A 186 5.77 14.30 8.48
C ILE A 186 6.36 12.93 8.15
N THR A 187 7.54 12.65 8.66
CA THR A 187 8.15 11.33 8.50
C THR A 187 7.64 10.35 9.56
N PHE A 188 7.78 9.06 9.27
CA PHE A 188 7.42 8.01 10.23
C PHE A 188 8.28 8.12 11.50
N GLY A 189 9.58 8.45 11.36
CA GLY A 189 10.48 8.69 12.49
C GLY A 189 10.06 9.88 13.35
N GLU A 190 9.58 10.98 12.76
CA GLU A 190 9.09 12.15 13.50
C GLU A 190 7.83 11.91 14.31
N LEU A 191 7.05 10.87 13.98
CA LEU A 191 5.90 10.47 14.80
C LEU A 191 6.32 9.98 16.19
N GLY A 192 7.59 9.57 16.34
CA GLY A 192 8.17 9.19 17.63
C GLY A 192 7.50 7.97 18.29
N GLN A 193 6.77 7.16 17.54
CA GLN A 193 6.17 5.94 18.05
C GLN A 193 7.26 4.86 18.12
N PRO A 194 7.68 4.42 19.31
CA PRO A 194 8.69 3.37 19.41
C PRO A 194 8.18 2.07 18.81
N TYR A 195 9.05 1.33 18.15
CA TYR A 195 8.78 -0.02 17.62
C TYR A 195 10.08 -0.84 17.60
N ASP A 196 9.95 -2.14 17.75
CA ASP A 196 11.06 -3.07 17.58
C ASP A 196 11.14 -3.54 16.12
N LYS A 197 12.25 -3.23 15.46
CA LYS A 197 12.47 -3.60 14.05
C LYS A 197 12.47 -5.11 13.80
N GLN A 198 12.84 -5.92 14.79
CA GLN A 198 12.96 -7.37 14.62
C GLN A 198 11.63 -8.09 14.80
N THR A 199 10.77 -7.60 15.71
CA THR A 199 9.55 -8.31 16.13
C THR A 199 8.27 -7.64 15.68
N GLU A 200 8.29 -6.34 15.33
CA GLU A 200 7.10 -5.54 15.02
C GLU A 200 7.04 -5.04 13.58
N VAL A 201 8.11 -5.28 12.79
CA VAL A 201 8.13 -4.98 11.35
C VAL A 201 7.88 -6.27 10.57
N HIS A 202 6.85 -6.24 9.73
CA HIS A 202 6.37 -7.39 9.00
C HIS A 202 6.27 -7.09 7.50
N HIS A 203 6.31 -8.16 6.71
CA HIS A 203 6.01 -8.16 5.29
C HIS A 203 4.94 -9.22 5.02
N LEU A 204 4.25 -9.14 3.88
CA LEU A 204 3.42 -10.24 3.41
C LEU A 204 4.29 -11.46 3.05
N PRO A 205 3.70 -12.68 2.97
CA PRO A 205 4.44 -13.90 2.71
C PRO A 205 5.38 -13.79 1.50
N ASN A 206 6.63 -14.20 1.71
CA ASN A 206 7.65 -14.20 0.66
C ASN A 206 7.71 -15.55 -0.04
N ALA A 207 7.21 -15.61 -1.28
CA ALA A 207 7.30 -16.78 -2.16
C ALA A 207 8.49 -16.67 -3.15
N GLY A 208 9.59 -16.06 -2.72
CA GLY A 208 10.76 -15.76 -3.56
C GLY A 208 10.60 -14.51 -4.43
N ASN A 209 9.63 -13.67 -4.09
CA ASN A 209 9.32 -12.43 -4.81
C ASN A 209 9.73 -11.15 -4.03
N ASP A 210 10.16 -11.27 -2.79
CA ASP A 210 10.65 -10.21 -1.90
C ASP A 210 9.72 -8.97 -1.90
N PRO A 211 8.59 -9.02 -1.15
CA PRO A 211 7.63 -7.93 -1.09
C PRO A 211 8.23 -6.67 -0.46
N SER A 212 8.10 -5.52 -1.12
CA SER A 212 8.72 -4.27 -0.66
C SER A 212 7.90 -3.51 0.38
N PHE A 213 6.59 -3.78 0.51
CA PHE A 213 5.77 -3.04 1.45
C PHE A 213 5.98 -3.51 2.88
N VAL A 214 5.92 -2.55 3.80
CA VAL A 214 6.24 -2.72 5.21
C VAL A 214 5.00 -2.52 6.07
N TYR A 215 4.82 -3.38 7.04
CA TYR A 215 3.74 -3.30 8.03
C TYR A 215 4.34 -3.23 9.42
N VAL A 216 3.89 -2.28 10.24
CA VAL A 216 4.28 -2.18 11.64
C VAL A 216 3.09 -2.57 12.51
N LEU A 217 3.26 -3.59 13.32
CA LEU A 217 2.25 -4.09 14.25
C LEU A 217 2.90 -4.30 15.62
N ARG A 218 2.51 -3.50 16.60
CA ARG A 218 2.99 -3.54 17.99
C ARG A 218 1.97 -4.25 18.88
N ASP A 219 2.47 -4.96 19.88
CA ASP A 219 1.67 -5.58 20.95
C ASP A 219 0.57 -6.55 20.49
N ARG A 220 0.63 -7.04 19.24
CA ARG A 220 -0.35 -7.97 18.66
C ARG A 220 0.37 -9.05 17.85
N GLU A 221 -0.31 -10.18 17.68
CA GLU A 221 0.21 -11.26 16.85
C GLU A 221 0.01 -10.97 15.36
N TRP A 222 1.08 -11.06 14.57
CA TRP A 222 1.02 -11.00 13.13
C TRP A 222 0.30 -12.23 12.55
N LYS A 223 -0.72 -12.02 11.74
CA LYS A 223 -1.53 -13.03 11.06
C LYS A 223 -1.61 -12.78 9.54
N GLY A 224 -0.71 -11.97 9.02
CA GLY A 224 -0.68 -11.65 7.58
C GLY A 224 -0.15 -12.80 6.72
N ASP A 225 0.33 -13.86 7.34
CA ASP A 225 0.85 -15.08 6.67
C ASP A 225 -0.24 -16.15 6.46
N GLU A 226 -1.41 -15.98 7.07
CA GLU A 226 -2.59 -16.85 6.97
C GLU A 226 -3.53 -16.35 5.87
#